data_dcdf101988bb0f1cae72a7b933501814
#
_entry.id   dcdf101988bb0f1cae72a7b933501814
#
_cell.length_a   1.000
_cell.length_b   1.000
_cell.length_c   1.000
_cell.angle_alpha   90.00
_cell.angle_beta   90.00
_cell.angle_gamma   90.00
#
_symmetry.space_group_name_H-M   'P 1'
#
loop_
_entity.id
_entity.type
_entity.pdbx_description
1 polymer ?
#
loop_
_entity_poly.entity_id
_entity_poly.type
_entity_poly.pdbx_seq_one_letter_code
_entity_poly.pdbx_strand_id
1 'polypeptide(L)'
;MGKQKHSDEYYLEMALAEAQKGRFTTSPNPAVGCVIVRDSKILGMGYHHCAGQPHAEIMALRAADYQVNNATAYVTLEPCSHYGRTPPCAKALIDAGISRVVIGSTDPNPKVSGRGIKMLEESGIEVKIASGKIAKKCVKLNRAFFKSIKSGRPFTILKYGMSLDGKVALSTGESKWITNNACRSDVQRLRLWSDALITSHKTITSDNPKLNVRLEDVPIKLLTGLDTTLITQPIKVIIDSHAQLLPNYSLKDLDKYAIFTSGENYIVVGTNDSFDDPNAAPKRTSKVKKAAQTLDQADATTDCMCCAAVDGTESKASAATKSRKAKGTSSSKSADAKATASKTTADKSTANKSTATKAAAAKSSGTKATSAKSSGTKATATKSTAAKSSATKSTAAKATADKASKSRKAATTKKADRKRVEVSASIEPKAKTTRSALAAKNKVAPKEMCVSWHINQDKVIARGANFVVEQWSERVKILVVPFALGTDGKEHASLNAVMDFLGSKDIRVAMVEAGSNLGSSFLEQDLVDECYCYIAPMLLGQNAKSAFAIAEPKRLAHAMKFDKCKVRTFGDNIGLVLTKKRSSKKKA
;
A
#
# COMPACT_ATOMS: atom_id res chain seq x y z
N MET A 1 -35.06 22.85 -25.81
CA MET A 1 -33.61 22.67 -25.59
C MET A 1 -33.31 21.19 -25.52
N GLY A 2 -32.66 20.61 -26.54
CA GLY A 2 -32.30 19.19 -26.56
C GLY A 2 -31.35 18.88 -25.41
N LYS A 3 -31.69 17.89 -24.57
CA LYS A 3 -30.84 17.43 -23.50
C LYS A 3 -29.54 16.85 -24.11
N GLN A 4 -28.40 17.44 -23.79
CA GLN A 4 -27.10 16.97 -24.24
C GLN A 4 -26.87 15.57 -23.70
N LYS A 5 -26.82 14.56 -24.57
CA LYS A 5 -26.58 13.17 -24.21
C LYS A 5 -25.06 13.00 -23.98
N HIS A 6 -24.66 12.85 -22.72
CA HIS A 6 -23.25 12.58 -22.39
C HIS A 6 -22.87 11.14 -22.72
N SER A 7 -21.56 10.91 -22.96
CA SER A 7 -21.02 9.58 -23.26
C SER A 7 -20.88 8.70 -22.00
N ASP A 8 -20.78 7.39 -22.18
CA ASP A 8 -20.44 6.44 -21.09
C ASP A 8 -19.13 6.80 -20.40
N GLU A 9 -18.14 7.29 -21.17
CA GLU A 9 -16.84 7.71 -20.63
C GLU A 9 -17.00 8.89 -19.65
N TYR A 10 -17.90 9.83 -19.93
CA TYR A 10 -18.19 10.97 -19.06
C TYR A 10 -18.71 10.51 -17.68
N TYR A 11 -19.70 9.62 -17.66
CA TYR A 11 -20.26 9.12 -16.40
C TYR A 11 -19.29 8.19 -15.65
N LEU A 12 -18.48 7.40 -16.36
CA LEU A 12 -17.40 6.64 -15.74
C LEU A 12 -16.30 7.52 -15.15
N GLU A 13 -15.99 8.68 -15.74
CA GLU A 13 -15.07 9.65 -15.11
C GLU A 13 -15.65 10.20 -13.80
N MET A 14 -16.97 10.43 -13.73
CA MET A 14 -17.63 10.82 -12.48
C MET A 14 -17.57 9.69 -11.44
N ALA A 15 -17.89 8.46 -11.84
CA ALA A 15 -17.78 7.30 -10.96
C ALA A 15 -16.32 7.10 -10.48
N LEU A 16 -15.34 7.37 -11.34
CA LEU A 16 -13.92 7.32 -10.97
C LEU A 16 -13.54 8.43 -9.98
N ALA A 17 -14.13 9.62 -10.11
CA ALA A 17 -13.94 10.71 -9.14
C ALA A 17 -14.53 10.35 -7.77
N GLU A 18 -15.71 9.71 -7.75
CA GLU A 18 -16.29 9.16 -6.51
C GLU A 18 -15.35 8.09 -5.90
N ALA A 19 -14.90 7.11 -6.70
CA ALA A 19 -13.99 6.07 -6.24
C ALA A 19 -12.69 6.61 -5.59
N GLN A 20 -12.17 7.75 -6.08
CA GLN A 20 -10.97 8.36 -5.53
C GLN A 20 -11.14 8.83 -4.08
N LYS A 21 -12.36 9.13 -3.62
CA LYS A 21 -12.66 9.50 -2.23
C LYS A 21 -12.35 8.35 -1.26
N GLY A 22 -12.57 7.08 -1.68
CA GLY A 22 -12.28 5.89 -0.86
C GLY A 22 -10.83 5.40 -0.92
N ARG A 23 -9.95 6.04 -1.71
CA ARG A 23 -8.60 5.53 -2.03
C ARG A 23 -7.72 5.23 -0.82
N PHE A 24 -7.92 5.91 0.31
CA PHE A 24 -7.08 5.81 1.49
C PHE A 24 -7.75 5.11 2.67
N THR A 25 -8.99 4.67 2.50
CA THR A 25 -9.81 4.12 3.59
C THR A 25 -10.37 2.73 3.29
N THR A 26 -10.40 2.32 2.01
CA THR A 26 -11.06 1.07 1.62
C THR A 26 -10.21 -0.20 1.78
N SER A 27 -8.88 -0.09 1.97
CA SER A 27 -8.04 -1.28 2.12
C SER A 27 -8.58 -2.21 3.23
N PRO A 28 -8.59 -3.54 2.99
CA PRO A 28 -8.04 -4.29 1.85
C PRO A 28 -8.91 -4.30 0.58
N ASN A 29 -10.11 -3.70 0.61
CA ASN A 29 -11.04 -3.63 -0.52
C ASN A 29 -10.55 -2.65 -1.60
N PRO A 30 -11.01 -2.81 -2.85
CA PRO A 30 -10.75 -1.83 -3.89
C PRO A 30 -11.56 -0.54 -3.67
N ALA A 31 -11.01 0.58 -4.13
CA ALA A 31 -11.74 1.83 -4.21
C ALA A 31 -12.70 1.79 -5.42
N VAL A 32 -14.00 1.79 -5.16
CA VAL A 32 -15.06 1.70 -6.16
C VAL A 32 -15.98 2.90 -6.05
N GLY A 33 -16.45 3.38 -7.20
CA GLY A 33 -17.46 4.42 -7.30
C GLY A 33 -18.56 4.00 -8.29
N CYS A 34 -19.77 4.47 -8.02
CA CYS A 34 -20.94 4.20 -8.82
C CYS A 34 -21.73 5.51 -9.07
N VAL A 35 -22.22 5.66 -10.31
CA VAL A 35 -23.13 6.75 -10.71
C VAL A 35 -24.31 6.14 -11.43
N ILE A 36 -25.53 6.48 -11.02
CA ILE A 36 -26.77 5.98 -11.62
C ILE A 36 -27.44 7.13 -12.38
N VAL A 37 -27.79 6.87 -13.64
CA VAL A 37 -28.28 7.90 -14.57
C VAL A 37 -29.51 7.40 -15.31
N ARG A 38 -30.53 8.25 -15.46
CA ARG A 38 -31.67 8.05 -16.34
C ARG A 38 -31.97 9.35 -17.10
N ASP A 39 -32.17 9.28 -18.42
CA ASP A 39 -32.45 10.43 -19.27
C ASP A 39 -31.46 11.60 -19.12
N SER A 40 -30.16 11.28 -19.03
CA SER A 40 -29.07 12.24 -18.77
C SER A 40 -29.14 12.94 -17.39
N LYS A 41 -30.06 12.53 -16.50
CA LYS A 41 -30.16 13.02 -15.13
C LYS A 41 -29.47 12.03 -14.20
N ILE A 42 -28.56 12.51 -13.36
CA ILE A 42 -27.96 11.72 -12.29
C ILE A 42 -29.03 11.55 -11.21
N LEU A 43 -29.34 10.29 -10.87
CA LEU A 43 -30.27 9.91 -9.83
C LEU A 43 -29.56 9.71 -8.48
N GLY A 44 -28.38 9.10 -8.50
CA GLY A 44 -27.59 8.89 -7.30
C GLY A 44 -26.12 8.63 -7.63
N MET A 45 -25.25 8.94 -6.68
CA MET A 45 -23.81 8.67 -6.74
C MET A 45 -23.34 8.12 -5.40
N GLY A 46 -22.34 7.27 -5.43
CA GLY A 46 -21.78 6.70 -4.23
C GLY A 46 -20.39 6.11 -4.45
N TYR A 47 -19.68 5.93 -3.35
CA TYR A 47 -18.39 5.23 -3.35
C TYR A 47 -18.31 4.30 -2.13
N HIS A 48 -17.41 3.32 -2.19
CA HIS A 48 -17.10 2.47 -1.05
C HIS A 48 -16.25 3.26 -0.04
N HIS A 49 -16.73 3.44 1.18
CA HIS A 49 -16.11 4.30 2.18
C HIS A 49 -14.94 3.60 2.88
N CYS A 50 -15.17 2.40 3.40
CA CYS A 50 -14.15 1.57 4.04
C CYS A 50 -14.60 0.10 4.10
N ALA A 51 -13.68 -0.81 4.36
CA ALA A 51 -13.98 -2.23 4.53
C ALA A 51 -15.07 -2.46 5.59
N GLY A 52 -16.02 -3.36 5.30
CA GLY A 52 -17.17 -3.64 6.16
C GLY A 52 -18.37 -2.70 5.98
N GLN A 53 -18.23 -1.60 5.27
CA GLN A 53 -19.31 -0.68 4.92
C GLN A 53 -19.94 -1.05 3.56
N PRO A 54 -21.14 -0.51 3.23
CA PRO A 54 -21.79 -0.75 1.95
C PRO A 54 -20.91 -0.41 0.75
N HIS A 55 -21.01 -1.21 -0.32
CA HIS A 55 -20.32 -0.96 -1.58
C HIS A 55 -20.88 0.25 -2.32
N ALA A 56 -20.14 0.73 -3.32
CA ALA A 56 -20.47 1.94 -4.09
C ALA A 56 -21.85 1.88 -4.73
N GLU A 57 -22.24 0.72 -5.25
CA GLU A 57 -23.53 0.48 -5.88
C GLU A 57 -24.67 0.68 -4.89
N ILE A 58 -24.54 0.13 -3.68
CA ILE A 58 -25.54 0.30 -2.62
C ILE A 58 -25.61 1.74 -2.16
N MET A 59 -24.48 2.45 -2.07
CA MET A 59 -24.44 3.86 -1.74
C MET A 59 -25.12 4.71 -2.80
N ALA A 60 -24.91 4.41 -4.08
CA ALA A 60 -25.56 5.11 -5.19
C ALA A 60 -27.08 4.83 -5.25
N LEU A 61 -27.50 3.57 -4.99
CA LEU A 61 -28.92 3.21 -4.88
C LEU A 61 -29.62 3.95 -3.74
N ARG A 62 -28.98 4.03 -2.57
CA ARG A 62 -29.49 4.79 -1.41
C ARG A 62 -29.61 6.27 -1.72
N ALA A 63 -28.61 6.85 -2.38
CA ALA A 63 -28.63 8.27 -2.77
C ALA A 63 -29.72 8.59 -3.81
N ALA A 64 -30.26 7.58 -4.50
CA ALA A 64 -31.37 7.65 -5.44
C ALA A 64 -32.70 7.22 -4.81
N ASP A 65 -32.78 7.00 -3.50
CA ASP A 65 -33.95 6.44 -2.80
C ASP A 65 -34.52 5.18 -3.49
N TYR A 66 -33.62 4.40 -4.12
CA TYR A 66 -33.94 3.21 -4.94
C TYR A 66 -34.88 3.50 -6.13
N GLN A 67 -35.11 4.76 -6.50
CA GLN A 67 -35.98 5.18 -7.60
C GLN A 67 -35.22 5.15 -8.95
N VAL A 68 -34.70 3.98 -9.32
CA VAL A 68 -33.73 3.80 -10.41
C VAL A 68 -34.22 2.89 -11.55
N ASN A 69 -35.48 2.51 -11.56
CA ASN A 69 -36.04 1.65 -12.61
C ASN A 69 -35.71 2.17 -14.01
N ASN A 70 -35.29 1.30 -14.92
CA ASN A 70 -34.84 1.62 -16.28
C ASN A 70 -33.65 2.58 -16.36
N ALA A 71 -32.85 2.73 -15.28
CA ALA A 71 -31.64 3.54 -15.28
C ALA A 71 -30.41 2.77 -15.75
N THR A 72 -29.33 3.50 -16.05
CA THR A 72 -28.00 2.97 -16.32
C THR A 72 -27.11 3.19 -15.10
N ALA A 73 -26.44 2.13 -14.61
CA ALA A 73 -25.42 2.21 -13.57
C ALA A 73 -24.01 2.20 -14.20
N TYR A 74 -23.19 3.16 -13.82
CA TYR A 74 -21.78 3.28 -14.20
C TYR A 74 -20.90 2.95 -13.01
N VAL A 75 -20.17 1.82 -13.04
CA VAL A 75 -19.39 1.31 -11.92
C VAL A 75 -17.94 1.15 -12.33
N THR A 76 -17.00 1.60 -11.50
CA THR A 76 -15.57 1.57 -11.85
C THR A 76 -14.93 0.17 -11.84
N LEU A 77 -15.57 -0.79 -11.15
CA LEU A 77 -15.15 -2.20 -11.06
C LEU A 77 -16.39 -3.08 -11.20
N GLU A 78 -16.21 -4.33 -11.67
CA GLU A 78 -17.27 -5.32 -11.77
C GLU A 78 -18.05 -5.46 -10.45
N PRO A 79 -19.40 -5.38 -10.46
CA PRO A 79 -20.23 -5.59 -9.27
C PRO A 79 -20.02 -7.01 -8.72
N CYS A 80 -19.91 -7.12 -7.40
CA CYS A 80 -19.70 -8.42 -6.75
C CYS A 80 -20.91 -9.35 -6.94
N SER A 81 -20.62 -10.68 -7.02
CA SER A 81 -21.59 -11.74 -7.30
C SER A 81 -21.79 -12.74 -6.17
N HIS A 82 -21.00 -12.65 -5.10
CA HIS A 82 -21.06 -13.59 -3.98
C HIS A 82 -21.86 -13.03 -2.82
N TYR A 83 -22.53 -13.91 -2.09
CA TYR A 83 -23.20 -13.59 -0.85
C TYR A 83 -22.16 -13.51 0.27
N GLY A 84 -22.08 -12.34 0.90
CA GLY A 84 -21.34 -12.12 2.13
C GLY A 84 -22.32 -11.85 3.27
N ARG A 85 -22.06 -10.82 4.08
CA ARG A 85 -23.02 -10.33 5.11
C ARG A 85 -24.27 -9.69 4.48
N THR A 86 -24.17 -9.26 3.21
CA THR A 86 -25.25 -8.65 2.45
C THR A 86 -25.35 -9.34 1.08
N PRO A 87 -26.51 -9.22 0.40
CA PRO A 87 -26.64 -9.69 -0.98
C PRO A 87 -25.59 -9.05 -1.89
N PRO A 88 -25.18 -9.75 -2.98
CA PRO A 88 -24.22 -9.21 -3.93
C PRO A 88 -24.74 -7.94 -4.63
N CYS A 89 -23.82 -7.03 -4.98
CA CYS A 89 -24.18 -5.78 -5.65
C CYS A 89 -24.86 -6.00 -7.00
N ALA A 90 -24.47 -7.05 -7.75
CA ALA A 90 -25.15 -7.43 -8.99
C ALA A 90 -26.64 -7.72 -8.72
N LYS A 91 -26.97 -8.48 -7.67
CA LYS A 91 -28.35 -8.77 -7.28
C LYS A 91 -29.10 -7.49 -6.88
N ALA A 92 -28.46 -6.62 -6.11
CA ALA A 92 -29.09 -5.35 -5.70
C ALA A 92 -29.43 -4.43 -6.90
N LEU A 93 -28.57 -4.40 -7.93
CA LEU A 93 -28.84 -3.66 -9.16
C LEU A 93 -30.01 -4.28 -9.97
N ILE A 94 -30.08 -5.62 -10.00
CA ILE A 94 -31.20 -6.35 -10.62
C ILE A 94 -32.50 -6.02 -9.91
N ASP A 95 -32.54 -6.16 -8.58
CA ASP A 95 -33.74 -5.94 -7.77
C ASP A 95 -34.22 -4.49 -7.82
N ALA A 96 -33.32 -3.55 -8.04
CA ALA A 96 -33.63 -2.12 -8.21
C ALA A 96 -34.15 -1.77 -9.63
N GLY A 97 -34.22 -2.74 -10.55
CA GLY A 97 -34.72 -2.54 -11.91
C GLY A 97 -33.79 -1.73 -12.82
N ILE A 98 -32.47 -1.81 -12.61
CA ILE A 98 -31.48 -1.22 -13.52
C ILE A 98 -31.58 -1.96 -14.86
N SER A 99 -31.58 -1.23 -15.97
CA SER A 99 -31.68 -1.81 -17.32
C SER A 99 -30.34 -1.97 -18.02
N ARG A 100 -29.31 -1.21 -17.59
CA ARG A 100 -27.98 -1.21 -18.20
C ARG A 100 -26.88 -0.97 -17.16
N VAL A 101 -25.76 -1.69 -17.28
CA VAL A 101 -24.58 -1.51 -16.43
C VAL A 101 -23.34 -1.30 -17.30
N VAL A 102 -22.61 -0.21 -17.06
CA VAL A 102 -21.32 0.09 -17.71
C VAL A 102 -20.20 -0.08 -16.68
N ILE A 103 -19.29 -1.02 -16.94
CA ILE A 103 -18.26 -1.45 -16.01
C ILE A 103 -16.91 -0.90 -16.45
N GLY A 104 -16.18 -0.21 -15.55
CA GLY A 104 -14.88 0.39 -15.82
C GLY A 104 -13.76 -0.64 -16.01
N SER A 105 -13.79 -1.74 -15.25
CA SER A 105 -12.87 -2.88 -15.37
C SER A 105 -13.46 -4.13 -14.73
N THR A 106 -13.07 -5.31 -15.22
CA THR A 106 -13.42 -6.59 -14.60
C THR A 106 -12.62 -6.83 -13.32
N ASP A 107 -13.14 -7.66 -12.42
CA ASP A 107 -12.43 -8.05 -11.20
C ASP A 107 -11.20 -8.90 -11.55
N PRO A 108 -10.04 -8.65 -10.92
CA PRO A 108 -8.81 -9.43 -11.16
C PRO A 108 -8.84 -10.84 -10.59
N ASN A 109 -9.77 -11.14 -9.66
CA ASN A 109 -9.86 -12.42 -8.99
C ASN A 109 -10.53 -13.47 -9.93
N PRO A 110 -9.84 -14.54 -10.33
CA PRO A 110 -10.42 -15.56 -11.21
C PRO A 110 -11.68 -16.24 -10.67
N LYS A 111 -11.85 -16.23 -9.32
CA LYS A 111 -13.05 -16.80 -8.67
C LYS A 111 -14.27 -15.87 -8.75
N VAL A 112 -14.08 -14.60 -9.09
CA VAL A 112 -15.13 -13.56 -9.14
C VAL A 112 -15.32 -13.05 -10.56
N SER A 113 -14.22 -12.91 -11.31
CA SER A 113 -14.17 -12.34 -12.66
C SER A 113 -15.24 -12.95 -13.59
N GLY A 114 -16.09 -12.10 -14.15
CA GLY A 114 -17.16 -12.45 -15.08
C GLY A 114 -18.44 -12.99 -14.43
N ARG A 115 -18.44 -13.33 -13.14
CA ARG A 115 -19.65 -13.86 -12.47
C ARG A 115 -20.70 -12.79 -12.22
N GLY A 116 -20.26 -11.59 -11.83
CA GLY A 116 -21.16 -10.44 -11.65
C GLY A 116 -21.76 -10.00 -12.99
N ILE A 117 -20.95 -9.99 -14.03
CA ILE A 117 -21.38 -9.72 -15.41
C ILE A 117 -22.42 -10.74 -15.85
N LYS A 118 -22.11 -12.02 -15.73
CA LYS A 118 -23.02 -13.13 -16.11
C LYS A 118 -24.36 -13.03 -15.38
N MET A 119 -24.35 -12.76 -14.07
CA MET A 119 -25.58 -12.61 -13.28
C MET A 119 -26.47 -11.47 -13.78
N LEU A 120 -25.87 -10.34 -14.19
CA LEU A 120 -26.59 -9.20 -14.77
C LEU A 120 -27.18 -9.55 -16.14
N GLU A 121 -26.38 -10.17 -17.03
CA GLU A 121 -26.80 -10.56 -18.39
C GLU A 121 -27.92 -11.62 -18.37
N GLU A 122 -27.81 -12.64 -17.50
CA GLU A 122 -28.85 -13.67 -17.30
C GLU A 122 -30.17 -13.07 -16.78
N SER A 123 -30.13 -11.90 -16.16
CA SER A 123 -31.31 -11.16 -15.70
C SER A 123 -31.83 -10.16 -16.74
N GLY A 124 -31.32 -10.20 -17.98
CA GLY A 124 -31.76 -9.32 -19.08
C GLY A 124 -31.19 -7.89 -19.04
N ILE A 125 -30.16 -7.63 -18.22
CA ILE A 125 -29.51 -6.32 -18.13
C ILE A 125 -28.43 -6.20 -19.21
N GLU A 126 -28.45 -5.11 -19.98
CA GLU A 126 -27.37 -4.80 -20.92
C GLU A 126 -26.07 -4.50 -20.15
N VAL A 127 -25.01 -5.28 -20.40
CA VAL A 127 -23.69 -5.05 -19.77
C VAL A 127 -22.68 -4.58 -20.81
N LYS A 128 -22.01 -3.48 -20.52
CA LYS A 128 -20.91 -2.95 -21.34
C LYS A 128 -19.64 -2.81 -20.52
N ILE A 129 -18.54 -3.42 -20.97
CA ILE A 129 -17.21 -3.25 -20.37
C ILE A 129 -16.51 -2.11 -21.10
N ALA A 130 -16.01 -1.14 -20.34
CA ALA A 130 -15.29 -0.01 -20.87
C ALA A 130 -13.93 -0.41 -21.45
N SER A 131 -13.45 0.34 -22.41
CA SER A 131 -12.16 0.18 -23.06
C SER A 131 -11.34 1.47 -23.08
N GLY A 132 -10.17 1.47 -23.67
CA GLY A 132 -9.38 2.67 -23.93
C GLY A 132 -8.82 3.34 -22.67
N LYS A 133 -8.90 4.67 -22.62
CA LYS A 133 -8.28 5.48 -21.55
C LYS A 133 -8.98 5.33 -20.20
N ILE A 134 -10.31 5.30 -20.19
CA ILE A 134 -11.09 5.24 -18.93
C ILE A 134 -10.87 3.90 -18.22
N ALA A 135 -10.91 2.77 -18.92
CA ALA A 135 -10.63 1.46 -18.34
C ALA A 135 -9.23 1.41 -17.71
N LYS A 136 -8.22 1.96 -18.41
CA LYS A 136 -6.85 2.08 -17.86
C LYS A 136 -6.78 2.94 -16.59
N LYS A 137 -7.62 4.00 -16.47
CA LYS A 137 -7.71 4.82 -15.27
C LYS A 137 -8.32 4.05 -14.09
N CYS A 138 -9.39 3.28 -14.32
CA CYS A 138 -10.03 2.43 -13.31
C CYS A 138 -9.04 1.39 -12.75
N VAL A 139 -8.36 0.63 -13.62
CA VAL A 139 -7.31 -0.32 -13.22
C VAL A 139 -6.17 0.37 -12.48
N LYS A 140 -5.75 1.58 -12.90
CA LYS A 140 -4.67 2.32 -12.27
C LYS A 140 -5.01 2.79 -10.86
N LEU A 141 -6.27 3.17 -10.59
CA LEU A 141 -6.71 3.53 -9.24
C LEU A 141 -6.48 2.36 -8.27
N ASN A 142 -6.89 1.18 -8.69
CA ASN A 142 -6.84 -0.06 -7.92
C ASN A 142 -5.62 -0.94 -8.21
N ARG A 143 -4.50 -0.37 -8.73
CA ARG A 143 -3.34 -1.16 -9.17
C ARG A 143 -2.72 -2.05 -8.08
N ALA A 144 -2.79 -1.61 -6.83
CA ALA A 144 -2.32 -2.38 -5.68
C ALA A 144 -3.22 -3.60 -5.44
N PHE A 145 -4.52 -3.41 -5.43
CA PHE A 145 -5.51 -4.49 -5.34
C PHE A 145 -5.32 -5.50 -6.49
N PHE A 146 -5.27 -5.02 -7.74
CA PHE A 146 -5.04 -5.89 -8.91
C PHE A 146 -3.75 -6.70 -8.81
N LYS A 147 -2.68 -6.09 -8.31
CA LYS A 147 -1.40 -6.78 -8.14
C LYS A 147 -1.46 -7.79 -7.02
N SER A 148 -1.98 -7.42 -5.86
CA SER A 148 -2.01 -8.29 -4.69
C SER A 148 -2.87 -9.54 -4.93
N ILE A 149 -4.05 -9.39 -5.53
CA ILE A 149 -4.92 -10.53 -5.88
C ILE A 149 -4.22 -11.49 -6.86
N LYS A 150 -3.51 -10.96 -7.86
CA LYS A 150 -2.82 -11.79 -8.86
C LYS A 150 -1.56 -12.48 -8.34
N SER A 151 -0.87 -11.89 -7.38
CA SER A 151 0.45 -12.37 -6.93
C SER A 151 0.45 -12.94 -5.52
N GLY A 152 -0.62 -12.76 -4.72
CA GLY A 152 -0.64 -13.09 -3.30
C GLY A 152 0.30 -12.22 -2.44
N ARG A 153 0.83 -11.10 -2.98
CA ARG A 153 1.80 -10.22 -2.28
C ARG A 153 1.42 -8.75 -2.44
N PRO A 154 1.70 -7.88 -1.46
CA PRO A 154 1.40 -6.46 -1.53
C PRO A 154 2.10 -5.75 -2.68
N PHE A 155 1.52 -4.67 -3.16
CA PHE A 155 2.16 -3.68 -4.02
C PHE A 155 3.22 -2.94 -3.21
N THR A 156 4.48 -3.02 -3.65
CA THR A 156 5.61 -2.52 -2.87
C THR A 156 6.14 -1.20 -3.41
N ILE A 157 6.19 -0.22 -2.52
CA ILE A 157 6.79 1.09 -2.77
C ILE A 157 8.13 1.15 -2.05
N LEU A 158 9.19 1.52 -2.76
CA LEU A 158 10.48 1.87 -2.16
C LEU A 158 10.67 3.37 -2.21
N LYS A 159 11.02 4.02 -1.08
CA LYS A 159 11.20 5.47 -1.00
C LYS A 159 12.63 5.83 -0.60
N TYR A 160 13.22 6.73 -1.36
CA TYR A 160 14.47 7.40 -1.03
C TYR A 160 14.32 8.92 -1.01
N GLY A 161 15.00 9.57 -0.04
CA GLY A 161 15.33 10.99 -0.08
C GLY A 161 16.84 11.11 -0.19
N MET A 162 17.36 11.75 -1.23
CA MET A 162 18.78 11.76 -1.52
C MET A 162 19.25 13.10 -2.10
N SER A 163 20.55 13.33 -2.04
CA SER A 163 21.21 14.43 -2.72
C SER A 163 21.31 14.21 -4.24
N LEU A 164 21.73 15.20 -4.97
CA LEU A 164 21.92 15.13 -6.43
C LEU A 164 22.97 14.08 -6.83
N ASP A 165 24.00 13.89 -6.02
CA ASP A 165 25.01 12.83 -6.17
C ASP A 165 24.61 11.48 -5.57
N GLY A 166 23.29 11.30 -5.31
CA GLY A 166 22.71 10.00 -4.92
C GLY A 166 23.06 9.54 -3.51
N LYS A 167 23.26 10.45 -2.55
CA LYS A 167 23.60 10.14 -1.16
C LYS A 167 22.42 10.33 -0.22
N VAL A 168 22.31 9.49 0.81
CA VAL A 168 21.21 9.49 1.80
C VAL A 168 21.63 9.94 3.19
N ALA A 169 22.92 10.02 3.46
CA ALA A 169 23.48 10.52 4.71
C ALA A 169 24.95 10.86 4.55
N LEU A 170 25.51 11.67 5.42
CA LEU A 170 26.96 11.84 5.56
C LEU A 170 27.61 10.53 6.08
N SER A 171 28.93 10.43 5.99
CA SER A 171 29.70 9.32 6.61
C SER A 171 29.45 9.20 8.11
N THR A 172 29.27 10.34 8.80
CA THR A 172 28.90 10.43 10.22
C THR A 172 27.54 9.85 10.55
N GLY A 173 26.65 9.68 9.54
CA GLY A 173 25.27 9.26 9.72
C GLY A 173 24.25 10.39 9.70
N GLU A 174 24.68 11.63 9.70
CA GLU A 174 23.76 12.77 9.59
C GLU A 174 22.96 12.70 8.27
N SER A 175 21.62 12.78 8.36
CA SER A 175 20.68 12.62 7.21
C SER A 175 19.54 13.64 7.22
N LYS A 176 19.37 14.43 8.28
CA LYS A 176 18.27 15.39 8.45
C LYS A 176 18.80 16.81 8.16
N TRP A 177 18.22 17.59 7.26
CA TRP A 177 17.14 17.29 6.31
C TRP A 177 17.69 17.42 4.89
N ILE A 178 17.80 16.34 4.14
CA ILE A 178 18.29 16.37 2.76
C ILE A 178 17.21 16.96 1.84
N THR A 179 15.96 16.51 1.96
CA THR A 179 14.85 16.96 1.10
C THR A 179 13.95 17.97 1.81
N ASN A 180 13.27 18.83 1.04
CA ASN A 180 12.41 19.90 1.54
C ASN A 180 11.06 19.40 2.09
N ASN A 181 10.25 20.32 2.67
CA ASN A 181 8.96 20.03 3.29
C ASN A 181 7.95 19.48 2.27
N ALA A 182 7.95 19.97 1.02
CA ALA A 182 7.03 19.51 0.00
C ALA A 182 7.26 18.02 -0.34
N CYS A 183 8.52 17.57 -0.38
CA CYS A 183 8.86 16.16 -0.51
C CYS A 183 8.36 15.35 0.68
N ARG A 184 8.57 15.83 1.90
CA ARG A 184 8.11 15.15 3.13
C ARG A 184 6.60 15.06 3.21
N SER A 185 5.88 16.07 2.73
CA SER A 185 4.43 16.05 2.60
C SER A 185 3.96 14.98 1.59
N ASP A 186 4.64 14.81 0.45
CA ASP A 186 4.32 13.73 -0.48
C ASP A 186 4.65 12.33 0.09
N VAL A 187 5.67 12.23 0.96
CA VAL A 187 5.93 10.98 1.73
C VAL A 187 4.77 10.65 2.65
N GLN A 188 4.16 11.64 3.33
CA GLN A 188 2.97 11.39 4.15
C GLN A 188 1.78 10.89 3.31
N ARG A 189 1.61 11.38 2.08
CA ARG A 189 0.63 10.82 1.13
C ARG A 189 0.93 9.35 0.80
N LEU A 190 2.20 8.97 0.66
CA LEU A 190 2.57 7.57 0.41
C LEU A 190 2.28 6.70 1.64
N ARG A 191 2.60 7.18 2.85
CA ARG A 191 2.27 6.48 4.11
C ARG A 191 0.76 6.32 4.27
N LEU A 192 -0.01 7.39 3.97
CA LEU A 192 -1.48 7.35 4.01
C LEU A 192 -2.07 6.30 3.07
N TRP A 193 -1.38 5.99 1.97
CA TRP A 193 -1.81 4.96 1.03
C TRP A 193 -1.30 3.57 1.37
N SER A 194 -0.42 3.43 2.35
CA SER A 194 0.23 2.17 2.70
C SER A 194 -0.43 1.50 3.89
N ASP A 195 -0.64 0.19 3.80
CA ASP A 195 -1.15 -0.62 4.90
C ASP A 195 -0.01 -1.07 5.84
N ALA A 196 1.22 -1.17 5.30
CA ALA A 196 2.41 -1.53 6.06
C ALA A 196 3.60 -0.63 5.74
N LEU A 197 4.39 -0.28 6.76
CA LEU A 197 5.68 0.39 6.61
C LEU A 197 6.80 -0.56 7.02
N ILE A 198 7.71 -0.84 6.09
CA ILE A 198 8.85 -1.73 6.29
C ILE A 198 10.11 -0.89 6.52
N THR A 199 10.83 -1.17 7.58
CA THR A 199 12.09 -0.50 7.92
C THR A 199 13.13 -1.49 8.46
N SER A 200 14.31 -1.02 8.86
CA SER A 200 15.35 -1.84 9.48
C SER A 200 15.62 -1.44 10.91
N HIS A 201 16.16 -2.37 11.71
CA HIS A 201 16.62 -2.07 13.06
C HIS A 201 17.64 -0.91 13.09
N LYS A 202 18.51 -0.82 12.07
CA LYS A 202 19.48 0.30 11.95
C LYS A 202 18.81 1.65 11.82
N THR A 203 17.71 1.74 11.07
CA THR A 203 16.92 2.98 10.98
C THR A 203 16.30 3.33 12.32
N ILE A 204 15.82 2.32 13.08
CA ILE A 204 15.25 2.54 14.41
C ILE A 204 16.31 3.07 15.38
N THR A 205 17.47 2.43 15.43
CA THR A 205 18.54 2.80 16.37
C THR A 205 19.22 4.12 16.02
N SER A 206 19.30 4.49 14.72
CA SER A 206 19.94 5.74 14.27
C SER A 206 19.02 6.95 14.36
N ASP A 207 17.77 6.83 13.92
CA ASP A 207 16.89 7.97 13.66
C ASP A 207 15.75 8.09 14.66
N ASN A 208 15.47 7.02 15.43
CA ASN A 208 14.34 6.88 16.35
C ASN A 208 13.01 7.40 15.77
N PRO A 209 12.58 6.91 14.60
CA PRO A 209 11.42 7.44 13.90
C PRO A 209 10.12 6.88 14.46
N LYS A 210 9.03 7.66 14.42
CA LYS A 210 7.67 7.17 14.71
C LYS A 210 7.08 6.36 13.55
N LEU A 211 7.44 6.65 12.31
CA LEU A 211 6.90 6.04 11.08
C LEU A 211 5.36 5.95 11.09
N ASN A 212 4.69 7.03 11.42
CA ASN A 212 3.24 7.15 11.41
C ASN A 212 2.76 8.13 10.32
N VAL A 213 1.49 8.04 9.98
CA VAL A 213 0.81 9.06 9.18
C VAL A 213 0.51 10.24 10.09
N ARG A 214 0.95 11.42 9.68
CA ARG A 214 0.62 12.71 10.29
C ARG A 214 -0.26 13.47 9.33
N LEU A 215 -1.55 13.63 9.68
CA LEU A 215 -2.53 14.24 8.78
C LEU A 215 -2.23 15.72 8.52
N GLU A 216 -1.65 16.40 9.50
CA GLU A 216 -1.21 17.79 9.40
C GLU A 216 -0.13 18.01 8.33
N ASP A 217 0.64 16.99 8.01
CA ASP A 217 1.68 17.02 6.97
C ASP A 217 1.18 16.51 5.60
N VAL A 218 -0.02 15.94 5.52
CA VAL A 218 -0.61 15.48 4.25
C VAL A 218 -1.10 16.69 3.45
N PRO A 219 -0.88 16.73 2.10
CA PRO A 219 -1.43 17.81 1.28
C PRO A 219 -2.94 17.94 1.45
N ILE A 220 -3.42 19.10 1.91
CA ILE A 220 -4.83 19.36 2.26
C ILE A 220 -5.81 18.95 1.17
N LYS A 221 -5.46 19.15 -0.10
CA LYS A 221 -6.27 18.73 -1.25
C LYS A 221 -6.57 17.22 -1.31
N LEU A 222 -5.80 16.40 -0.62
CA LEU A 222 -6.04 14.96 -0.56
C LEU A 222 -6.97 14.56 0.58
N LEU A 223 -7.14 15.44 1.55
CA LEU A 223 -8.03 15.27 2.70
C LEU A 223 -9.40 15.91 2.47
N THR A 224 -9.53 16.79 1.46
CA THR A 224 -10.80 17.44 1.13
C THR A 224 -11.84 16.39 0.70
N GLY A 225 -12.96 16.33 1.43
CA GLY A 225 -14.03 15.36 1.19
C GLY A 225 -13.74 13.93 1.64
N LEU A 226 -12.62 13.70 2.35
CA LEU A 226 -12.28 12.43 2.98
C LEU A 226 -12.72 12.46 4.45
N ASP A 227 -13.41 11.40 4.89
CA ASP A 227 -13.64 11.18 6.31
C ASP A 227 -12.34 10.69 6.97
N THR A 228 -11.69 11.60 7.68
CA THR A 228 -10.40 11.32 8.34
C THR A 228 -10.51 10.37 9.53
N THR A 229 -11.70 10.13 10.06
CA THR A 229 -11.93 9.17 11.16
C THR A 229 -11.78 7.73 10.70
N LEU A 230 -11.92 7.48 9.38
CA LEU A 230 -11.76 6.17 8.77
C LEU A 230 -10.30 5.84 8.42
N ILE A 231 -9.37 6.77 8.66
CA ILE A 231 -7.95 6.56 8.37
C ILE A 231 -7.32 5.68 9.44
N THR A 232 -6.74 4.57 9.01
CA THR A 232 -5.97 3.67 9.87
C THR A 232 -4.47 3.95 9.75
N GLN A 233 -3.73 3.72 10.84
CA GLN A 233 -2.27 3.78 10.81
C GLN A 233 -1.72 2.48 10.21
N PRO A 234 -0.70 2.55 9.34
CA PRO A 234 -0.06 1.35 8.81
C PRO A 234 0.62 0.53 9.92
N ILE A 235 0.57 -0.80 9.79
CA ILE A 235 1.39 -1.67 10.63
C ILE A 235 2.88 -1.42 10.34
N LYS A 236 3.74 -1.70 11.31
CA LYS A 236 5.17 -1.48 11.17
C LYS A 236 5.91 -2.81 11.18
N VAL A 237 6.79 -3.00 10.21
CA VAL A 237 7.56 -4.22 9.98
C VAL A 237 9.04 -3.87 10.04
N ILE A 238 9.71 -4.31 11.09
CA ILE A 238 11.09 -3.96 11.37
C ILE A 238 11.99 -5.16 11.07
N ILE A 239 12.79 -5.08 10.02
CA ILE A 239 13.74 -6.13 9.65
C ILE A 239 14.93 -6.07 10.61
N ASP A 240 15.05 -7.10 11.41
CA ASP A 240 16.10 -7.29 12.42
C ASP A 240 16.57 -8.74 12.42
N SER A 241 17.19 -9.16 11.32
CA SER A 241 17.53 -10.55 11.00
C SER A 241 18.20 -11.31 12.14
N HIS A 242 18.98 -10.63 12.98
CA HIS A 242 19.78 -11.21 14.06
C HIS A 242 19.33 -10.73 15.45
N ALA A 243 18.09 -10.27 15.58
CA ALA A 243 17.45 -9.87 16.84
C ALA A 243 18.25 -8.83 17.66
N GLN A 244 18.91 -7.88 17.00
CA GLN A 244 19.73 -6.85 17.65
C GLN A 244 18.93 -5.88 18.53
N LEU A 245 17.62 -5.72 18.25
CA LEU A 245 16.69 -4.96 19.09
C LEU A 245 16.24 -5.75 20.32
N LEU A 246 16.48 -7.05 20.37
CA LEU A 246 15.97 -7.97 21.36
C LEU A 246 17.11 -8.71 22.09
N PRO A 247 18.03 -7.98 22.73
CA PRO A 247 19.13 -8.63 23.45
C PRO A 247 18.57 -9.56 24.53
N ASN A 248 19.11 -10.77 24.59
CA ASN A 248 18.66 -11.83 25.52
C ASN A 248 17.15 -12.12 25.42
N TYR A 249 16.54 -12.02 24.22
CA TYR A 249 15.12 -12.26 23.99
C TYR A 249 14.21 -11.39 24.88
N SER A 250 14.59 -10.13 25.13
CA SER A 250 13.88 -9.22 26.01
C SER A 250 13.28 -8.04 25.25
N LEU A 251 12.03 -7.65 25.59
CA LEU A 251 11.38 -6.43 25.11
C LEU A 251 11.75 -5.19 25.94
N LYS A 252 12.48 -5.37 27.03
CA LYS A 252 12.68 -4.37 28.10
C LYS A 252 13.14 -2.99 27.61
N ASP A 253 13.88 -2.95 26.51
CA ASP A 253 14.45 -1.71 25.98
C ASP A 253 13.72 -1.15 24.75
N LEU A 254 12.60 -1.74 24.35
CA LEU A 254 11.90 -1.27 23.15
C LEU A 254 11.18 0.07 23.36
N ASP A 255 10.72 0.36 24.56
CA ASP A 255 9.99 1.60 24.87
C ASP A 255 10.81 2.88 24.63
N LYS A 256 12.14 2.78 24.60
CA LYS A 256 13.01 3.90 24.20
C LYS A 256 12.86 4.32 22.74
N TYR A 257 12.29 3.47 21.91
CA TYR A 257 12.11 3.73 20.49
C TYR A 257 10.69 4.17 20.16
N ALA A 258 10.57 5.35 19.57
CA ALA A 258 9.30 5.99 19.28
C ALA A 258 8.36 5.18 18.38
N ILE A 259 8.89 4.24 17.58
CA ILE A 259 8.10 3.38 16.70
C ILE A 259 7.17 2.45 17.47
N PHE A 260 7.58 1.97 18.66
CA PHE A 260 6.80 1.01 19.46
C PHE A 260 5.76 1.68 20.37
N THR A 261 5.70 3.01 20.40
CA THR A 261 4.73 3.73 21.25
C THR A 261 3.29 3.63 20.75
N SER A 262 3.08 3.22 19.49
CA SER A 262 1.73 3.16 18.90
C SER A 262 1.62 2.13 17.78
N GLY A 263 0.41 1.60 17.60
CA GLY A 263 0.07 0.69 16.50
C GLY A 263 0.65 -0.71 16.67
N GLU A 264 0.41 -1.54 15.68
CA GLU A 264 0.90 -2.92 15.61
C GLU A 264 2.30 -2.96 15.00
N ASN A 265 3.23 -3.68 15.65
CA ASN A 265 4.62 -3.75 15.25
C ASN A 265 5.07 -5.20 15.14
N TYR A 266 5.69 -5.54 14.01
CA TYR A 266 6.33 -6.83 13.78
C TYR A 266 7.84 -6.65 13.74
N ILE A 267 8.58 -7.32 14.63
CA ILE A 267 10.03 -7.45 14.54
C ILE A 267 10.31 -8.74 13.79
N VAL A 268 11.00 -8.65 12.66
CA VAL A 268 11.30 -9.79 11.78
C VAL A 268 12.67 -10.33 12.12
N VAL A 269 12.74 -11.60 12.49
CA VAL A 269 13.97 -12.30 12.84
C VAL A 269 14.17 -13.52 11.95
N GLY A 270 15.43 -13.89 11.74
CA GLY A 270 15.81 -15.09 10.99
C GLY A 270 15.95 -16.32 11.87
N THR A 271 15.62 -17.50 11.33
CA THR A 271 15.81 -18.78 11.99
C THR A 271 16.34 -19.84 11.02
N ASN A 272 17.05 -20.82 11.57
CA ASN A 272 17.41 -22.08 10.91
C ASN A 272 16.46 -23.22 11.29
N ASP A 273 15.49 -22.97 12.19
CA ASP A 273 14.49 -23.96 12.56
C ASP A 273 13.61 -24.33 11.35
N SER A 274 13.23 -25.60 11.25
CA SER A 274 12.31 -26.07 10.22
C SER A 274 10.89 -25.55 10.47
N PHE A 275 10.18 -25.23 9.39
CA PHE A 275 8.76 -24.87 9.38
C PHE A 275 7.87 -26.09 9.03
N ASP A 276 8.47 -27.27 8.74
CA ASP A 276 7.82 -28.42 8.09
C ASP A 276 7.01 -29.31 9.05
N ASP A 277 6.76 -28.92 10.30
CA ASP A 277 5.86 -29.66 11.17
C ASP A 277 4.42 -29.09 11.14
N PRO A 278 3.57 -29.58 10.22
CA PRO A 278 2.16 -29.16 10.18
C PRO A 278 1.38 -29.67 11.39
N ASN A 279 1.91 -30.63 12.17
CA ASN A 279 1.26 -31.22 13.33
C ASN A 279 1.74 -30.64 14.65
N ALA A 280 2.76 -29.78 14.67
CA ALA A 280 3.13 -29.01 15.83
C ALA A 280 2.06 -27.92 16.09
N ALA A 281 0.84 -28.35 16.37
CA ALA A 281 -0.18 -27.43 16.86
C ALA A 281 0.37 -26.75 18.13
N PRO A 282 0.31 -25.42 18.23
CA PRO A 282 0.75 -24.72 19.43
C PRO A 282 0.03 -25.30 20.63
N LYS A 283 0.77 -25.69 21.68
CA LYS A 283 0.16 -25.99 22.97
C LYS A 283 -0.49 -24.69 23.47
N ARG A 284 -1.79 -24.53 23.20
CA ARG A 284 -2.55 -23.35 23.56
C ARG A 284 -2.74 -23.34 25.08
N THR A 285 -2.03 -22.47 25.79
CA THR A 285 -2.40 -22.12 27.15
C THR A 285 -3.74 -21.38 27.13
N SER A 286 -4.50 -21.43 28.24
CA SER A 286 -5.84 -20.82 28.32
C SER A 286 -5.87 -19.31 27.97
N LYS A 287 -4.77 -18.58 28.23
CA LYS A 287 -4.59 -17.17 27.87
C LYS A 287 -4.38 -16.98 26.35
N VAL A 288 -3.66 -17.91 25.69
CA VAL A 288 -3.42 -17.86 24.22
C VAL A 288 -4.69 -18.20 23.46
N LYS A 289 -5.54 -19.11 23.98
CA LYS A 289 -6.87 -19.41 23.40
C LYS A 289 -7.74 -18.14 23.32
N LYS A 290 -7.71 -17.31 24.39
CA LYS A 290 -8.51 -16.08 24.43
C LYS A 290 -7.97 -15.02 23.46
N ALA A 291 -6.65 -14.87 23.31
CA ALA A 291 -6.04 -13.96 22.34
C ALA A 291 -6.24 -14.43 20.89
N ALA A 292 -6.15 -15.75 20.63
CA ALA A 292 -6.40 -16.31 19.29
C ALA A 292 -7.88 -16.19 18.90
N GLN A 293 -8.82 -16.40 19.85
CA GLN A 293 -10.24 -16.18 19.59
C GLN A 293 -10.57 -14.71 19.30
N THR A 294 -9.86 -13.78 19.94
CA THR A 294 -10.02 -12.34 19.66
C THR A 294 -9.42 -11.96 18.29
N LEU A 295 -8.35 -12.62 17.88
CA LEU A 295 -7.76 -12.45 16.53
C LEU A 295 -8.64 -13.10 15.45
N ASP A 296 -9.16 -14.30 15.68
CA ASP A 296 -10.11 -14.95 14.77
C ASP A 296 -11.42 -14.13 14.65
N GLN A 297 -11.84 -13.44 15.73
CA GLN A 297 -12.97 -12.52 15.68
C GLN A 297 -12.64 -11.18 15.01
N ALA A 298 -11.41 -10.68 15.13
CA ALA A 298 -10.97 -9.48 14.40
C ALA A 298 -10.76 -9.76 12.92
N ASP A 299 -10.22 -10.94 12.55
CA ASP A 299 -10.09 -11.39 11.17
C ASP A 299 -11.47 -11.67 10.52
N ALA A 300 -12.47 -12.11 11.29
CA ALA A 300 -13.86 -12.27 10.82
C ALA A 300 -14.56 -10.94 10.54
N THR A 301 -14.08 -9.82 11.11
CA THR A 301 -14.58 -8.47 10.78
C THR A 301 -13.89 -7.84 9.57
N THR A 302 -12.76 -8.39 9.13
CA THR A 302 -12.01 -7.95 7.96
C THR A 302 -12.28 -8.78 6.72
N ASP A 303 -13.26 -9.71 6.77
CA ASP A 303 -13.69 -10.42 5.57
C ASP A 303 -14.08 -9.40 4.50
N CYS A 304 -13.20 -9.27 3.53
CA CYS A 304 -13.45 -8.53 2.31
C CYS A 304 -14.69 -9.10 1.65
N MET A 305 -15.78 -8.35 1.68
CA MET A 305 -17.04 -8.73 1.02
C MET A 305 -16.87 -9.06 -0.47
N CYS A 306 -15.71 -8.75 -1.05
CA CYS A 306 -15.34 -9.09 -2.43
C CYS A 306 -14.39 -10.27 -2.56
N CYS A 307 -13.80 -10.79 -1.46
CA CYS A 307 -12.69 -11.74 -1.54
C CYS A 307 -12.76 -12.90 -0.55
N ALA A 308 -13.92 -13.15 0.10
CA ALA A 308 -14.07 -14.28 1.01
C ALA A 308 -13.76 -15.59 0.29
N ALA A 309 -12.66 -16.22 0.67
CA ALA A 309 -12.30 -17.54 0.22
C ALA A 309 -13.34 -18.54 0.76
N VAL A 310 -13.84 -19.33 -0.13
CA VAL A 310 -14.82 -20.36 0.13
C VAL A 310 -14.14 -21.51 0.87
N ASP A 311 -14.48 -21.75 2.12
CA ASP A 311 -14.39 -23.08 2.68
C ASP A 311 -15.59 -23.88 2.19
N GLY A 312 -15.30 -24.74 1.21
CA GLY A 312 -16.27 -25.68 0.67
C GLY A 312 -16.49 -26.83 1.63
N THR A 313 -17.60 -26.82 2.31
CA THR A 313 -18.21 -28.06 2.79
C THR A 313 -19.07 -28.60 1.67
N GLU A 314 -18.52 -29.52 0.90
CA GLU A 314 -19.28 -30.39 0.03
C GLU A 314 -20.17 -31.31 0.86
N SER A 315 -21.47 -31.07 0.84
CA SER A 315 -22.47 -32.08 1.13
C SER A 315 -22.52 -33.00 -0.07
N LYS A 316 -21.96 -34.19 0.06
CA LYS A 316 -22.13 -35.28 -0.89
C LYS A 316 -23.55 -35.85 -0.79
N ALA A 317 -24.38 -35.50 -1.73
CA ALA A 317 -25.48 -36.36 -2.14
C ALA A 317 -24.95 -37.20 -3.31
N SER A 318 -24.76 -38.48 -3.10
CA SER A 318 -24.71 -39.46 -4.19
C SER A 318 -25.44 -40.71 -3.79
N ALA A 319 -26.43 -40.97 -4.59
CA ALA A 319 -27.11 -42.25 -4.67
C ALA A 319 -26.16 -43.38 -5.11
N ALA A 320 -26.28 -44.55 -4.58
CA ALA A 320 -26.55 -45.80 -5.27
C ALA A 320 -26.06 -47.02 -4.49
N THR A 321 -27.06 -47.82 -4.13
CA THR A 321 -27.17 -49.29 -4.29
C THR A 321 -26.03 -50.21 -3.82
N LYS A 322 -26.31 -51.03 -2.85
CA LYS A 322 -26.57 -52.49 -2.86
C LYS A 322 -26.24 -53.17 -1.53
N SER A 323 -27.34 -53.71 -0.98
CA SER A 323 -27.52 -55.06 -0.45
C SER A 323 -26.51 -55.67 0.53
N ARG A 324 -26.92 -55.97 1.75
CA ARG A 324 -27.22 -57.31 2.27
C ARG A 324 -27.41 -57.37 3.77
N LYS A 325 -28.61 -57.82 4.12
CA LYS A 325 -29.01 -58.80 5.17
C LYS A 325 -28.06 -58.97 6.39
N ALA A 326 -28.54 -58.77 7.60
CA ALA A 326 -29.36 -59.76 8.35
C ALA A 326 -29.63 -59.24 9.79
N LYS A 327 -30.89 -59.47 10.19
CA LYS A 327 -31.42 -60.01 11.47
C LYS A 327 -30.83 -59.37 12.77
N GLY A 328 -31.60 -58.94 13.69
CA GLY A 328 -32.89 -59.37 14.17
C GLY A 328 -33.27 -58.62 15.44
N THR A 329 -34.56 -58.65 15.59
CA THR A 329 -35.40 -58.77 16.80
C THR A 329 -35.45 -57.65 17.84
N SER A 330 -36.61 -57.02 17.81
CA SER A 330 -37.71 -56.98 18.82
C SER A 330 -37.43 -56.03 19.98
N SER A 331 -38.31 -55.25 20.46
CA SER A 331 -39.76 -55.20 20.69
C SER A 331 -40.09 -53.83 21.34
N SER A 332 -41.06 -53.15 20.78
CA SER A 332 -42.38 -52.85 21.33
C SER A 332 -42.49 -51.89 22.52
N LYS A 333 -43.34 -50.92 22.31
CA LYS A 333 -44.51 -50.35 22.97
C LYS A 333 -44.37 -48.83 23.16
N SER A 334 -45.11 -48.06 22.41
CA SER A 334 -46.49 -47.52 22.55
C SER A 334 -46.79 -46.82 23.86
N ALA A 335 -47.18 -45.58 23.74
CA ALA A 335 -48.38 -44.89 24.25
C ALA A 335 -48.13 -43.38 24.21
N ASP A 336 -48.78 -42.67 23.38
CA ASP A 336 -50.07 -41.96 23.50
C ASP A 336 -50.13 -40.89 24.60
N ALA A 337 -50.57 -39.76 24.12
CA ALA A 337 -51.61 -38.88 24.62
C ALA A 337 -51.18 -37.52 25.15
N LYS A 338 -51.65 -36.58 24.46
CA LYS A 338 -52.66 -35.54 24.71
C LYS A 338 -52.18 -34.14 25.02
N ALA A 339 -52.71 -33.32 24.15
CA ALA A 339 -52.86 -31.88 24.26
C ALA A 339 -53.64 -31.45 25.51
N THR A 340 -53.29 -30.29 26.05
CA THR A 340 -54.30 -29.40 26.62
C THR A 340 -53.82 -27.95 26.48
N ALA A 341 -54.70 -27.20 25.91
CA ALA A 341 -54.69 -25.75 25.88
C ALA A 341 -55.32 -25.23 27.18
N SER A 342 -54.81 -24.13 27.74
CA SER A 342 -55.65 -23.22 28.48
C SER A 342 -55.14 -21.79 28.45
N LYS A 343 -56.08 -20.97 28.18
CA LYS A 343 -56.21 -19.53 28.09
C LYS A 343 -56.11 -18.83 29.44
N THR A 344 -55.92 -17.50 29.29
CA THR A 344 -56.34 -16.37 30.16
C THR A 344 -55.48 -16.14 31.41
N THR A 345 -55.12 -14.94 31.77
CA THR A 345 -55.88 -13.68 31.94
C THR A 345 -54.93 -12.49 32.05
N ALA A 346 -55.45 -11.35 31.63
CA ALA A 346 -54.93 -10.00 31.88
C ALA A 346 -55.14 -9.57 33.33
N ASP A 347 -54.28 -8.69 33.85
CA ASP A 347 -54.62 -7.52 34.66
C ASP A 347 -53.38 -6.64 34.82
N LYS A 348 -53.45 -5.44 34.35
CA LYS A 348 -53.71 -4.11 34.89
C LYS A 348 -52.74 -3.63 35.99
N SER A 349 -52.16 -2.49 35.59
CA SER A 349 -51.95 -1.24 36.32
C SER A 349 -50.80 -1.18 37.33
N THR A 350 -49.90 -0.25 37.12
CA THR A 350 -49.96 1.07 37.78
C THR A 350 -48.95 2.03 37.16
N ALA A 351 -49.49 3.20 36.88
CA ALA A 351 -48.78 4.41 36.51
C ALA A 351 -48.04 5.00 37.71
N ASN A 352 -46.88 5.58 37.47
CA ASN A 352 -46.47 6.75 38.25
C ASN A 352 -45.69 7.74 37.38
N LYS A 353 -46.26 8.85 37.30
CA LYS A 353 -46.04 10.23 37.01
C LYS A 353 -44.64 10.75 37.37
N SER A 354 -44.11 11.45 36.39
CA SER A 354 -43.71 12.90 36.39
C SER A 354 -42.50 13.32 37.24
N THR A 355 -41.58 13.97 36.58
CA THR A 355 -41.39 15.42 36.83
C THR A 355 -40.63 16.04 35.64
N ALA A 356 -41.34 16.96 35.01
CA ALA A 356 -40.79 17.93 34.10
C ALA A 356 -40.17 19.07 34.93
N THR A 357 -39.00 19.52 34.56
CA THR A 357 -38.49 20.81 35.01
C THR A 357 -38.26 21.70 33.81
N LYS A 358 -38.99 22.81 33.82
CA LYS A 358 -39.06 23.90 32.88
C LYS A 358 -37.74 24.64 32.79
N ALA A 359 -37.43 25.03 31.55
CA ALA A 359 -36.55 26.11 31.19
C ALA A 359 -36.99 27.46 31.72
N ALA A 360 -36.06 28.26 32.18
CA ALA A 360 -36.23 29.67 32.43
C ALA A 360 -35.41 30.44 31.38
N ALA A 361 -36.16 31.22 30.58
CA ALA A 361 -35.64 32.23 29.69
C ALA A 361 -35.30 33.50 30.48
N ALA A 362 -34.15 34.08 30.22
CA ALA A 362 -33.84 35.44 30.62
C ALA A 362 -33.65 36.28 29.34
N LYS A 363 -34.57 37.24 29.20
CA LYS A 363 -34.50 38.40 28.33
C LYS A 363 -33.68 39.51 29.01
N SER A 364 -32.91 40.24 28.22
CA SER A 364 -32.75 41.70 28.23
C SER A 364 -31.39 42.00 27.60
N SER A 365 -31.10 43.01 26.93
CA SER A 365 -31.73 44.24 26.49
C SER A 365 -30.82 44.85 25.43
N GLY A 366 -31.46 45.42 24.44
CA GLY A 366 -30.86 46.16 23.38
C GLY A 366 -30.17 47.44 23.80
N THR A 367 -29.22 47.81 23.02
CA THR A 367 -28.86 49.22 22.88
C THR A 367 -28.59 49.53 21.40
N LYS A 368 -29.09 50.73 21.08
CA LYS A 368 -29.31 51.33 19.80
C LYS A 368 -28.04 51.64 19.00
N ALA A 369 -28.28 51.67 17.71
CA ALA A 369 -27.47 52.26 16.66
C ALA A 369 -27.02 53.69 16.94
N THR A 370 -25.86 54.05 16.48
CA THR A 370 -25.57 55.39 15.99
C THR A 370 -24.86 55.29 14.64
N SER A 371 -25.51 55.91 13.71
CA SER A 371 -25.07 56.21 12.36
C SER A 371 -24.02 57.30 12.38
N ALA A 372 -22.95 57.19 11.64
CA ALA A 372 -22.19 58.31 11.14
C ALA A 372 -21.93 58.16 9.66
N LYS A 373 -22.47 59.11 8.94
CA LYS A 373 -22.30 59.39 7.51
C LYS A 373 -20.94 60.04 7.23
N SER A 374 -20.63 59.93 5.95
CA SER A 374 -19.78 60.78 5.09
C SER A 374 -18.35 60.30 4.99
N SER A 375 -17.71 60.33 3.86
CA SER A 375 -17.87 61.09 2.63
C SER A 375 -17.13 60.37 1.50
N GLY A 376 -17.70 60.49 0.33
CA GLY A 376 -17.19 60.00 -0.93
C GLY A 376 -15.94 60.77 -1.41
N THR A 377 -15.15 60.07 -2.15
CA THR A 377 -14.31 60.71 -3.16
C THR A 377 -14.30 59.83 -4.42
N LYS A 378 -14.47 60.58 -5.50
CA LYS A 378 -14.73 60.18 -6.86
C LYS A 378 -13.62 59.32 -7.48
N ALA A 379 -14.08 58.42 -8.32
CA ALA A 379 -13.37 57.77 -9.40
C ALA A 379 -12.76 58.78 -10.38
N THR A 380 -11.55 58.52 -10.82
CA THR A 380 -11.04 58.99 -12.10
C THR A 380 -10.55 57.79 -12.92
N ALA A 381 -11.32 57.59 -13.98
CA ALA A 381 -10.97 56.70 -15.06
C ALA A 381 -9.92 57.40 -15.95
N THR A 382 -8.81 56.74 -16.21
CA THR A 382 -7.95 57.12 -17.33
C THR A 382 -7.92 56.00 -18.33
N LYS A 383 -8.53 56.28 -19.48
CA LYS A 383 -8.30 55.59 -20.75
C LYS A 383 -6.94 55.97 -21.29
N SER A 384 -6.18 55.03 -21.77
CA SER A 384 -5.20 55.22 -22.85
C SER A 384 -5.04 53.90 -23.60
N THR A 385 -5.63 53.85 -24.71
CA THR A 385 -5.15 53.96 -26.09
C THR A 385 -4.19 52.86 -26.51
N ALA A 386 -4.75 52.07 -27.42
CA ALA A 386 -4.09 51.10 -28.28
C ALA A 386 -3.07 51.81 -29.22
N ALA A 387 -1.91 51.18 -29.38
CA ALA A 387 -1.07 51.47 -30.51
C ALA A 387 -0.76 50.16 -31.25
N LYS A 388 -1.26 50.11 -32.47
CA LYS A 388 -0.87 49.21 -33.54
C LYS A 388 0.45 49.70 -34.14
N SER A 389 1.40 48.81 -34.38
CA SER A 389 2.32 48.87 -35.54
C SER A 389 2.99 47.51 -35.60
N SER A 390 2.88 46.86 -36.56
CA SER A 390 3.19 46.76 -38.01
C SER A 390 4.23 45.69 -38.25
N ALA A 391 3.82 44.72 -39.02
CA ALA A 391 4.58 43.62 -39.57
C ALA A 391 5.68 44.13 -40.50
N THR A 392 6.85 43.51 -40.45
CA THR A 392 7.77 43.49 -41.60
C THR A 392 8.22 42.07 -41.85
N LYS A 393 7.87 41.63 -43.03
CA LYS A 393 8.40 40.47 -43.73
C LYS A 393 9.80 40.80 -44.27
N SER A 394 10.74 39.87 -44.23
CA SER A 394 11.76 39.64 -45.24
C SER A 394 12.20 38.20 -45.16
N THR A 395 11.76 37.43 -46.06
CA THR A 395 12.32 36.86 -47.30
C THR A 395 13.61 36.06 -47.13
N ALA A 396 13.46 34.89 -47.60
CA ALA A 396 14.33 33.77 -47.82
C ALA A 396 15.66 34.07 -48.56
N ALA A 397 16.68 33.30 -48.27
CA ALA A 397 17.65 32.88 -49.25
C ALA A 397 18.09 31.43 -48.98
N LYS A 398 17.75 30.61 -49.94
CA LYS A 398 18.31 29.31 -50.27
C LYS A 398 19.66 29.52 -50.95
N ALA A 399 20.64 28.65 -50.67
CA ALA A 399 21.60 28.11 -51.65
C ALA A 399 22.52 27.13 -50.89
N THR A 400 22.42 25.91 -51.18
CA THR A 400 23.07 25.00 -52.14
C THR A 400 24.35 24.33 -51.63
N ALA A 401 24.23 23.04 -51.68
CA ALA A 401 25.22 22.00 -51.54
C ALA A 401 26.40 22.20 -52.50
N ASP A 402 27.57 21.70 -52.21
CA ASP A 402 28.15 20.54 -52.89
C ASP A 402 29.63 20.32 -52.49
N LYS A 403 29.93 19.03 -52.28
CA LYS A 403 31.07 18.23 -52.78
C LYS A 403 32.50 18.74 -52.66
N ALA A 404 33.33 17.98 -52.08
CA ALA A 404 34.33 17.07 -52.62
C ALA A 404 35.39 16.78 -51.56
N SER A 405 35.55 15.58 -51.11
CA SER A 405 36.39 14.46 -51.65
C SER A 405 37.88 14.70 -51.72
N LYS A 406 38.60 13.86 -50.98
CA LYS A 406 39.91 13.26 -51.26
C LYS A 406 41.15 14.13 -51.26
N SER A 407 42.13 13.82 -50.41
CA SER A 407 43.43 13.15 -50.71
C SER A 407 44.27 13.12 -49.43
N ARG A 408 44.67 12.00 -48.97
CA ARG A 408 45.88 11.20 -49.05
C ARG A 408 47.21 11.96 -49.09
N LYS A 409 48.04 11.57 -48.13
CA LYS A 409 49.50 11.27 -48.10
C LYS A 409 50.16 12.08 -46.98
N ALA A 410 50.68 11.42 -45.96
CA ALA A 410 51.91 10.66 -45.79
C ALA A 410 53.15 11.56 -45.87
N ALA A 411 53.86 11.63 -44.80
CA ALA A 411 55.31 11.54 -44.65
C ALA A 411 55.74 12.08 -43.29
N THR A 412 56.27 11.25 -42.53
CA THR A 412 57.65 10.89 -42.19
C THR A 412 58.20 11.65 -40.99
N THR A 413 58.45 10.85 -39.96
CA THR A 413 59.63 10.78 -39.07
C THR A 413 60.48 12.05 -38.86
N LYS A 414 60.63 12.40 -37.57
CA LYS A 414 61.97 12.68 -37.04
C LYS A 414 62.00 12.29 -35.52
N LYS A 415 62.94 11.36 -35.27
CA LYS A 415 63.56 11.03 -33.98
C LYS A 415 64.37 12.21 -33.43
N ALA A 416 64.39 12.44 -32.17
CA ALA A 416 65.51 12.91 -31.36
C ALA A 416 65.18 12.53 -29.92
N ASP A 417 65.70 11.55 -29.39
CA ASP A 417 66.89 11.21 -28.63
C ASP A 417 67.15 12.11 -27.40
N ARG A 418 67.11 11.41 -26.26
CA ARG A 418 67.96 11.49 -25.07
C ARG A 418 67.90 12.68 -24.11
N LYS A 419 67.49 12.43 -22.84
CA LYS A 419 68.51 12.25 -21.78
C LYS A 419 67.89 11.63 -20.54
N ARG A 420 68.37 10.46 -20.22
CA ARG A 420 68.32 9.70 -18.95
C ARG A 420 69.33 10.36 -18.03
N VAL A 421 68.96 10.71 -16.82
CA VAL A 421 69.88 10.98 -15.73
C VAL A 421 69.55 10.02 -14.62
N GLU A 422 70.34 8.98 -14.51
CA GLU A 422 70.48 8.14 -13.33
C GLU A 422 71.36 8.88 -12.32
N VAL A 423 70.91 8.98 -11.08
CA VAL A 423 71.79 9.19 -9.94
C VAL A 423 71.50 8.08 -8.94
N SER A 424 72.38 7.11 -8.97
CA SER A 424 72.58 6.15 -7.92
C SER A 424 73.36 6.76 -6.76
N ALA A 425 72.90 6.58 -5.55
CA ALA A 425 73.79 6.57 -4.39
C ALA A 425 73.25 5.66 -3.32
N SER A 426 73.87 4.54 -3.24
CA SER A 426 73.90 3.59 -2.15
C SER A 426 74.45 4.19 -0.84
N ILE A 427 73.80 3.95 0.27
CA ILE A 427 74.42 3.76 1.61
C ILE A 427 73.54 2.85 2.47
N GLU A 428 73.96 1.64 2.70
CA GLU A 428 73.75 0.82 3.90
C GLU A 428 75.08 0.84 4.70
N PRO A 429 75.17 0.28 5.92
CA PRO A 429 74.22 -0.09 6.97
C PRO A 429 74.68 0.28 8.39
N LYS A 430 73.88 -0.11 9.36
CA LYS A 430 74.18 -0.53 10.74
C LYS A 430 73.41 0.18 11.83
N ALA A 431 72.49 -0.54 12.44
CA ALA A 431 72.59 -0.83 13.87
C ALA A 431 71.46 -1.78 14.32
N LYS A 432 71.88 -2.88 14.86
CA LYS A 432 71.10 -3.80 15.69
C LYS A 432 70.57 -3.03 16.90
N THR A 433 69.26 -3.16 17.22
CA THR A 433 68.84 -3.37 18.63
C THR A 433 67.36 -3.71 18.73
N THR A 434 67.16 -4.79 19.47
CA THR A 434 66.01 -5.17 20.30
C THR A 434 64.64 -5.42 19.64
N ARG A 435 64.44 -6.71 19.40
CA ARG A 435 63.11 -7.35 19.50
C ARG A 435 62.61 -7.19 20.93
N SER A 436 61.60 -6.36 21.14
CA SER A 436 60.63 -6.56 22.19
C SER A 436 59.41 -5.68 21.92
N ALA A 437 58.24 -6.28 21.99
CA ALA A 437 56.94 -5.71 22.27
C ALA A 437 56.38 -4.65 21.29
N LEU A 438 55.86 -5.08 20.18
CA LEU A 438 54.55 -4.56 19.67
C LEU A 438 53.76 -5.70 19.02
N ALA A 439 53.34 -6.63 19.85
CA ALA A 439 52.12 -7.38 19.55
C ALA A 439 50.95 -6.41 19.71
N ALA A 440 50.81 -5.49 18.73
CA ALA A 440 49.60 -4.74 18.57
C ALA A 440 48.50 -5.74 18.22
N LYS A 441 47.67 -5.98 19.20
CA LYS A 441 46.42 -6.70 19.17
C LYS A 441 45.67 -6.34 17.87
N ASN A 442 45.80 -7.16 16.85
CA ASN A 442 44.74 -7.37 15.90
C ASN A 442 43.55 -7.94 16.70
N LYS A 443 42.78 -7.05 17.29
CA LYS A 443 41.37 -7.36 17.62
C LYS A 443 40.70 -7.63 16.29
N VAL A 444 40.74 -8.89 15.87
CA VAL A 444 39.72 -9.45 14.98
C VAL A 444 38.42 -9.07 15.66
N ALA A 445 37.65 -8.18 15.02
CA ALA A 445 36.30 -7.90 15.45
C ALA A 445 35.63 -9.26 15.68
N PRO A 446 34.92 -9.47 16.80
CA PRO A 446 34.26 -10.73 17.02
C PRO A 446 33.42 -10.99 15.76
N LYS A 447 33.62 -12.13 15.11
CA LYS A 447 32.71 -12.67 14.12
C LYS A 447 31.32 -12.46 14.73
N GLU A 448 30.51 -11.56 14.17
CA GLU A 448 29.11 -11.47 14.54
C GLU A 448 28.55 -12.88 14.35
N MET A 449 28.40 -13.61 15.43
CA MET A 449 27.73 -14.90 15.40
C MET A 449 26.31 -14.60 14.96
N CYS A 450 25.92 -15.14 13.81
CA CYS A 450 24.53 -15.12 13.38
C CYS A 450 23.72 -15.83 14.47
N VAL A 451 23.03 -15.05 15.30
CA VAL A 451 22.14 -15.59 16.31
C VAL A 451 20.88 -16.02 15.57
N SER A 452 20.70 -17.34 15.42
CA SER A 452 19.45 -17.92 14.95
C SER A 452 18.39 -17.73 16.02
N TRP A 453 17.21 -17.24 15.64
CA TRP A 453 16.06 -17.17 16.54
C TRP A 453 15.47 -18.57 16.72
N HIS A 454 15.24 -18.99 17.96
CA HIS A 454 14.53 -20.22 18.26
C HIS A 454 13.05 -19.92 18.50
N ILE A 455 12.19 -20.65 17.77
CA ILE A 455 10.73 -20.47 17.84
C ILE A 455 10.22 -20.85 19.24
N ASN A 456 9.60 -19.87 19.91
CA ASN A 456 8.97 -20.12 21.21
C ASN A 456 7.53 -20.59 20.98
N GLN A 457 7.32 -21.91 21.08
CA GLN A 457 6.02 -22.55 20.80
C GLN A 457 4.87 -22.03 21.66
N ASP A 458 5.15 -21.62 22.91
CA ASP A 458 4.12 -21.10 23.83
C ASP A 458 3.59 -19.73 23.42
N LYS A 459 4.33 -19.01 22.57
CA LYS A 459 3.98 -17.68 22.07
C LYS A 459 3.43 -17.68 20.65
N VAL A 460 3.44 -18.82 19.96
CA VAL A 460 2.97 -18.91 18.58
C VAL A 460 1.47 -18.66 18.49
N ILE A 461 1.09 -17.69 17.66
CA ILE A 461 -0.31 -17.31 17.39
C ILE A 461 -0.71 -17.59 15.94
N ALA A 462 0.23 -17.66 15.01
CA ALA A 462 -0.04 -17.97 13.60
C ALA A 462 1.16 -18.67 12.95
N ARG A 463 0.88 -19.49 11.93
CA ARG A 463 1.86 -20.19 11.11
C ARG A 463 1.49 -20.10 9.64
N GLY A 464 2.49 -20.05 8.77
CA GLY A 464 2.41 -20.22 7.35
C GLY A 464 3.48 -21.19 6.86
N ALA A 465 3.52 -21.46 5.56
CA ALA A 465 4.50 -22.38 4.98
C ALA A 465 5.96 -21.99 5.27
N ASN A 466 6.24 -20.71 5.43
CA ASN A 466 7.60 -20.18 5.58
C ASN A 466 7.70 -19.04 6.61
N PHE A 467 6.77 -19.00 7.56
CA PHE A 467 6.81 -18.05 8.67
C PHE A 467 6.05 -18.55 9.90
N VAL A 468 6.44 -18.03 11.05
CA VAL A 468 5.73 -18.17 12.33
C VAL A 468 5.57 -16.80 12.96
N VAL A 469 4.44 -16.55 13.59
CA VAL A 469 4.18 -15.32 14.35
C VAL A 469 4.04 -15.65 15.82
N GLU A 470 4.84 -14.99 16.65
CA GLU A 470 4.82 -15.07 18.11
C GLU A 470 4.24 -13.78 18.69
N GLN A 471 3.32 -13.87 19.66
CA GLN A 471 2.79 -12.72 20.40
C GLN A 471 3.66 -12.46 21.64
N TRP A 472 4.30 -11.30 21.70
CA TRP A 472 5.21 -10.94 22.80
C TRP A 472 4.63 -9.84 23.70
N SER A 473 3.84 -8.92 23.14
CA SER A 473 3.02 -7.96 23.88
C SER A 473 1.81 -7.57 23.03
N GLU A 474 0.91 -6.74 23.58
CA GLU A 474 -0.23 -6.23 22.80
C GLU A 474 0.18 -5.54 21.50
N ARG A 475 1.35 -4.87 21.49
CA ARG A 475 1.82 -4.05 20.38
C ARG A 475 2.98 -4.65 19.60
N VAL A 476 3.62 -5.68 20.13
CA VAL A 476 4.84 -6.26 19.54
C VAL A 476 4.64 -7.75 19.29
N LYS A 477 4.78 -8.12 18.03
CA LYS A 477 4.82 -9.49 17.53
C LYS A 477 6.19 -9.77 16.92
N ILE A 478 6.66 -10.98 17.05
CA ILE A 478 7.88 -11.45 16.39
C ILE A 478 7.45 -12.27 15.17
N LEU A 479 7.87 -11.84 14.00
CA LEU A 479 7.72 -12.57 12.76
C LEU A 479 9.01 -13.36 12.50
N VAL A 480 8.96 -14.65 12.72
CA VAL A 480 10.07 -15.57 12.49
C VAL A 480 10.00 -16.07 11.06
N VAL A 481 11.09 -15.91 10.30
CA VAL A 481 11.21 -16.33 8.90
C VAL A 481 12.53 -17.08 8.69
N PRO A 482 12.67 -17.92 7.64
CA PRO A 482 13.94 -18.57 7.35
C PRO A 482 15.01 -17.54 6.99
N PHE A 483 16.26 -17.89 7.24
CA PHE A 483 17.37 -17.17 6.66
C PHE A 483 17.44 -17.37 5.14
N ALA A 484 17.93 -16.34 4.46
CA ALA A 484 18.25 -16.37 3.04
C ALA A 484 19.60 -15.70 2.81
N LEU A 485 20.40 -16.26 1.91
CA LEU A 485 21.69 -15.69 1.54
C LEU A 485 21.48 -14.39 0.76
N GLY A 486 22.04 -13.31 1.27
CA GLY A 486 22.05 -12.01 0.60
C GLY A 486 23.10 -11.92 -0.50
N THR A 487 23.03 -10.87 -1.31
CA THR A 487 24.03 -10.56 -2.35
C THR A 487 25.39 -10.18 -1.77
N ASP A 488 25.42 -9.81 -0.49
CA ASP A 488 26.62 -9.56 0.31
C ASP A 488 27.27 -10.83 0.88
N GLY A 489 26.73 -12.02 0.55
CA GLY A 489 27.20 -13.31 1.03
C GLY A 489 26.85 -13.60 2.50
N LYS A 490 26.01 -12.80 3.13
CA LYS A 490 25.56 -12.98 4.52
C LYS A 490 24.13 -13.51 4.58
N GLU A 491 23.82 -14.18 5.67
CA GLU A 491 22.45 -14.62 5.97
C GLU A 491 21.60 -13.46 6.50
N HIS A 492 20.44 -13.31 5.94
CA HIS A 492 19.44 -12.32 6.34
C HIS A 492 18.06 -12.96 6.43
N ALA A 493 17.17 -12.39 7.22
CA ALA A 493 15.77 -12.79 7.25
C ALA A 493 15.16 -12.73 5.83
N SER A 494 14.49 -13.78 5.39
CA SER A 494 13.95 -13.90 4.04
C SER A 494 12.89 -12.82 3.74
N LEU A 495 13.21 -11.87 2.87
CA LEU A 495 12.27 -10.84 2.44
C LEU A 495 11.09 -11.42 1.66
N ASN A 496 11.31 -12.55 0.95
CA ASN A 496 10.23 -13.26 0.26
C ASN A 496 9.20 -13.80 1.25
N ALA A 497 9.64 -14.43 2.35
CA ALA A 497 8.76 -14.91 3.41
C ALA A 497 8.00 -13.75 4.10
N VAL A 498 8.66 -12.61 4.32
CA VAL A 498 8.00 -11.40 4.83
C VAL A 498 6.88 -10.93 3.89
N MET A 499 7.14 -10.92 2.57
CA MET A 499 6.14 -10.51 1.59
C MET A 499 4.98 -11.50 1.47
N ASP A 500 5.23 -12.80 1.65
CA ASP A 500 4.19 -13.83 1.70
C ASP A 500 3.32 -13.66 2.95
N PHE A 501 3.95 -13.43 4.12
CA PHE A 501 3.24 -13.10 5.35
C PHE A 501 2.33 -11.88 5.19
N LEU A 502 2.86 -10.78 4.64
CA LEU A 502 2.05 -9.57 4.42
C LEU A 502 0.88 -9.81 3.45
N GLY A 503 1.09 -10.66 2.44
CA GLY A 503 0.03 -11.08 1.53
C GLY A 503 -1.06 -11.88 2.23
N SER A 504 -0.69 -12.78 3.16
CA SER A 504 -1.63 -13.58 3.97
C SER A 504 -2.44 -12.74 4.97
N LYS A 505 -1.98 -11.52 5.27
CA LYS A 505 -2.66 -10.53 6.11
C LYS A 505 -3.45 -9.50 5.30
N ASP A 506 -3.73 -9.79 4.04
CA ASP A 506 -4.47 -8.89 3.12
C ASP A 506 -3.86 -7.49 2.96
N ILE A 507 -2.58 -7.32 3.30
CA ILE A 507 -1.86 -6.07 3.05
C ILE A 507 -1.79 -5.82 1.54
N ARG A 508 -2.40 -4.75 1.07
CA ARG A 508 -2.44 -4.37 -0.35
C ARG A 508 -1.26 -3.51 -0.77
N VAL A 509 -0.81 -2.63 0.13
CA VAL A 509 0.31 -1.71 -0.13
C VAL A 509 1.32 -1.79 1.00
N ALA A 510 2.57 -2.10 0.68
CA ALA A 510 3.70 -2.03 1.59
C ALA A 510 4.69 -0.96 1.12
N MET A 511 5.13 -0.08 2.02
CA MET A 511 6.11 0.95 1.73
C MET A 511 7.40 0.68 2.49
N VAL A 512 8.52 0.65 1.78
CA VAL A 512 9.86 0.48 2.35
C VAL A 512 10.48 1.85 2.59
N GLU A 513 10.71 2.17 3.85
CA GLU A 513 11.45 3.36 4.31
C GLU A 513 12.66 2.91 5.12
N ALA A 514 13.78 2.69 4.46
CA ALA A 514 14.98 2.13 5.07
C ALA A 514 16.25 2.69 4.43
N GLY A 515 17.39 2.38 5.03
CA GLY A 515 18.70 2.72 4.46
C GLY A 515 19.02 1.90 3.20
N SER A 516 20.19 2.19 2.63
CA SER A 516 20.66 1.67 1.34
C SER A 516 20.59 0.15 1.23
N ASN A 517 21.09 -0.58 2.24
CA ASN A 517 21.21 -2.04 2.17
C ASN A 517 19.84 -2.73 2.02
N LEU A 518 18.90 -2.45 2.94
CA LEU A 518 17.58 -3.09 2.89
C LEU A 518 16.82 -2.69 1.62
N GLY A 519 16.84 -1.40 1.25
CA GLY A 519 16.18 -0.95 0.02
C GLY A 519 16.77 -1.58 -1.24
N SER A 520 18.11 -1.75 -1.30
CA SER A 520 18.78 -2.44 -2.40
C SER A 520 18.44 -3.93 -2.46
N SER A 521 18.37 -4.61 -1.31
CA SER A 521 17.93 -6.02 -1.26
C SER A 521 16.51 -6.21 -1.80
N PHE A 522 15.59 -5.25 -1.55
CA PHE A 522 14.26 -5.27 -2.18
C PHE A 522 14.31 -5.12 -3.71
N LEU A 523 15.21 -4.27 -4.22
CA LEU A 523 15.39 -4.07 -5.66
C LEU A 523 16.01 -5.29 -6.34
N GLU A 524 17.05 -5.87 -5.74
CA GLU A 524 17.79 -7.02 -6.27
C GLU A 524 16.92 -8.28 -6.32
N GLN A 525 16.04 -8.47 -5.32
CA GLN A 525 15.09 -9.57 -5.27
C GLN A 525 13.81 -9.35 -6.09
N ASP A 526 13.73 -8.27 -6.88
CA ASP A 526 12.57 -7.91 -7.71
C ASP A 526 11.25 -7.76 -6.92
N LEU A 527 11.35 -7.27 -5.68
CA LEU A 527 10.22 -7.10 -4.77
C LEU A 527 9.57 -5.70 -4.87
N VAL A 528 10.16 -4.75 -5.62
CA VAL A 528 9.69 -3.36 -5.75
C VAL A 528 8.83 -3.18 -7.00
N ASP A 529 7.65 -2.59 -6.85
CA ASP A 529 6.75 -2.22 -7.95
C ASP A 529 6.96 -0.76 -8.41
N GLU A 530 7.11 0.17 -7.46
CA GLU A 530 7.41 1.58 -7.73
C GLU A 530 8.51 2.07 -6.78
N CYS A 531 9.54 2.75 -7.33
CA CYS A 531 10.57 3.42 -6.54
C CYS A 531 10.38 4.93 -6.63
N TYR A 532 10.24 5.59 -5.48
CA TYR A 532 10.10 7.03 -5.32
C TYR A 532 11.42 7.62 -4.84
N CYS A 533 12.11 8.35 -5.70
CA CYS A 533 13.35 9.05 -5.37
C CYS A 533 13.08 10.55 -5.32
N TYR A 534 13.26 11.16 -4.13
CA TYR A 534 13.23 12.62 -3.95
C TYR A 534 14.67 13.12 -3.93
N ILE A 535 15.02 13.98 -4.86
CA ILE A 535 16.38 14.45 -5.10
C ILE A 535 16.46 15.92 -4.76
N ALA A 536 17.32 16.26 -3.80
CA ALA A 536 17.60 17.62 -3.42
C ALA A 536 18.76 18.20 -4.26
N PRO A 537 18.76 19.50 -4.60
CA PRO A 537 19.82 20.15 -5.34
C PRO A 537 21.05 20.44 -4.47
N MET A 538 21.61 19.39 -3.87
CA MET A 538 22.82 19.46 -3.05
C MET A 538 23.75 18.28 -3.34
N LEU A 539 25.02 18.42 -3.03
CA LEU A 539 26.04 17.39 -3.13
C LEU A 539 26.57 17.08 -1.72
N LEU A 540 26.65 15.79 -1.38
CA LEU A 540 27.17 15.33 -0.09
C LEU A 540 28.60 14.78 -0.19
N GLY A 541 29.09 14.54 -1.41
CA GLY A 541 30.47 14.13 -1.69
C GLY A 541 30.71 12.63 -1.63
N GLN A 542 31.91 12.24 -2.02
CA GLN A 542 32.28 10.84 -2.30
C GLN A 542 32.10 9.92 -1.09
N ASN A 543 32.49 10.36 0.10
CA ASN A 543 32.50 9.53 1.32
C ASN A 543 31.12 9.40 1.98
N ALA A 544 30.11 10.13 1.49
CA ALA A 544 28.75 10.05 1.98
C ALA A 544 28.09 8.71 1.60
N LYS A 545 27.10 8.25 2.40
CA LYS A 545 26.42 6.98 2.22
C LYS A 545 25.55 7.00 0.96
N SER A 546 25.80 6.10 0.02
CA SER A 546 25.03 5.97 -1.23
C SER A 546 23.59 5.54 -0.98
N ALA A 547 22.64 6.00 -1.81
CA ALA A 547 21.24 5.59 -1.77
C ALA A 547 21.07 4.10 -2.15
N PHE A 548 21.89 3.63 -3.07
CA PHE A 548 21.85 2.26 -3.57
C PHE A 548 23.15 1.53 -3.24
N ALA A 549 23.02 0.37 -2.59
CA ALA A 549 24.10 -0.55 -2.27
C ALA A 549 23.94 -1.84 -3.13
N ILE A 550 23.78 -1.64 -4.43
CA ILE A 550 23.62 -2.71 -5.42
C ILE A 550 25.02 -3.08 -5.94
N ALA A 551 25.27 -4.37 -6.13
CA ALA A 551 26.53 -4.86 -6.69
C ALA A 551 26.74 -4.29 -8.12
N GLU A 552 27.97 -3.92 -8.41
CA GLU A 552 28.34 -3.40 -9.74
C GLU A 552 28.13 -4.50 -10.81
N PRO A 553 27.39 -4.19 -11.90
CA PRO A 553 27.21 -5.15 -12.96
C PRO A 553 28.48 -5.26 -13.82
N LYS A 554 28.87 -6.46 -14.19
CA LYS A 554 30.06 -6.71 -15.04
C LYS A 554 29.99 -6.01 -16.40
N ARG A 555 28.81 -5.64 -16.90
CA ARG A 555 28.57 -4.93 -18.17
C ARG A 555 27.38 -4.02 -18.03
N LEU A 556 27.36 -2.85 -18.69
CA LEU A 556 26.22 -1.93 -18.72
C LEU A 556 24.91 -2.59 -19.18
N ALA A 557 25.00 -3.59 -20.07
CA ALA A 557 23.82 -4.36 -20.50
C ALA A 557 23.11 -5.07 -19.34
N HIS A 558 23.83 -5.43 -18.28
CA HIS A 558 23.31 -6.11 -17.09
C HIS A 558 22.86 -5.14 -15.99
N ALA A 559 23.03 -3.83 -16.19
CA ALA A 559 22.57 -2.83 -15.23
C ALA A 559 21.06 -2.94 -15.01
N MET A 560 20.64 -2.75 -13.77
CA MET A 560 19.21 -2.69 -13.42
C MET A 560 18.58 -1.49 -14.13
N LYS A 561 17.51 -1.72 -14.87
CA LYS A 561 16.79 -0.69 -15.63
C LYS A 561 15.35 -0.57 -15.14
N PHE A 562 14.82 0.64 -15.21
CA PHE A 562 13.41 0.95 -15.00
C PHE A 562 12.76 1.28 -16.33
N ASP A 563 11.57 0.71 -16.60
CA ASP A 563 10.89 0.87 -17.90
C ASP A 563 10.18 2.21 -18.05
N LYS A 564 9.78 2.81 -16.91
CA LYS A 564 9.09 4.09 -16.90
C LYS A 564 9.65 4.98 -15.79
N CYS A 565 9.86 6.24 -16.16
CA CYS A 565 10.20 7.30 -15.23
C CYS A 565 9.16 8.43 -15.36
N LYS A 566 8.60 8.85 -14.24
CA LYS A 566 7.78 10.06 -14.14
C LYS A 566 8.51 11.06 -13.29
N VAL A 567 8.65 12.27 -13.78
CA VAL A 567 9.27 13.38 -13.08
C VAL A 567 8.18 14.25 -12.47
N ARG A 568 8.42 14.73 -11.26
CA ARG A 568 7.61 15.72 -10.52
C ARG A 568 8.53 16.75 -9.91
N THR A 569 8.04 17.95 -9.69
CA THR A 569 8.76 19.00 -8.97
C THR A 569 8.12 19.23 -7.60
N PHE A 570 8.96 19.50 -6.60
CA PHE A 570 8.57 19.77 -5.22
C PHE A 570 9.37 20.99 -4.73
N GLY A 571 8.96 22.20 -5.17
CA GLY A 571 9.78 23.39 -5.05
C GLY A 571 11.07 23.22 -5.88
N ASP A 572 12.20 23.33 -5.22
CA ASP A 572 13.56 23.13 -5.78
C ASP A 572 13.98 21.65 -5.90
N ASN A 573 13.22 20.74 -5.30
CA ASN A 573 13.52 19.31 -5.35
C ASN A 573 12.85 18.60 -6.54
N ILE A 574 13.46 17.53 -7.02
CA ILE A 574 12.94 16.66 -8.07
C ILE A 574 12.48 15.34 -7.45
N GLY A 575 11.28 14.90 -7.82
CA GLY A 575 10.78 13.57 -7.50
C GLY A 575 10.73 12.69 -8.75
N LEU A 576 11.35 11.52 -8.69
CA LEU A 576 11.27 10.48 -9.71
C LEU A 576 10.36 9.36 -9.22
N VAL A 577 9.41 8.94 -10.06
CA VAL A 577 8.63 7.71 -9.84
C VAL A 577 9.05 6.71 -10.91
N LEU A 578 9.85 5.75 -10.50
CA LEU A 578 10.44 4.72 -11.34
C LEU A 578 9.63 3.44 -11.23
N THR A 579 9.27 2.83 -12.36
CA THR A 579 8.50 1.58 -12.41
C THR A 579 9.28 0.55 -13.20
N LYS A 580 9.45 -0.64 -12.65
CA LYS A 580 10.09 -1.76 -13.32
C LYS A 580 9.00 -2.68 -13.88
N LYS A 581 9.14 -3.09 -15.14
CA LYS A 581 8.33 -4.13 -15.74
C LYS A 581 8.86 -5.47 -15.20
N ARG A 582 8.08 -6.15 -14.40
CA ARG A 582 8.45 -7.49 -13.97
C ARG A 582 8.59 -8.37 -15.20
N SER A 583 9.74 -8.99 -15.37
CA SER A 583 9.91 -10.02 -16.38
C SER A 583 8.89 -11.12 -16.04
N SER A 584 8.08 -11.49 -17.02
CA SER A 584 7.30 -12.72 -16.94
C SER A 584 8.31 -13.87 -16.99
N LYS A 585 8.99 -14.16 -15.86
CA LYS A 585 9.69 -15.44 -15.72
C LYS A 585 8.58 -16.48 -15.84
N LYS A 586 8.56 -17.19 -16.96
CA LYS A 586 7.83 -18.44 -17.09
C LYS A 586 8.16 -19.25 -15.84
N LYS A 587 7.13 -19.65 -15.08
CA LYS A 587 7.30 -20.67 -14.07
C LYS A 587 7.91 -21.86 -14.81
N ALA A 588 9.18 -22.13 -14.51
CA ALA A 588 9.81 -23.37 -14.90
C ALA A 588 9.24 -24.50 -14.06
#